data_a773fd0e36199ece4a39d8951d947898
#
_entry.id   a773fd0e36199ece4a39d8951d947898
#
_cell.length_a   1.000
_cell.length_b   1.000
_cell.length_c   1.000
_cell.angle_alpha   90.00
_cell.angle_beta   90.00
_cell.angle_gamma   90.00
#
_symmetry.space_group_name_H-M   'P 1'
#
loop_
_entity.id
_entity.type
_entity.pdbx_description
1 polymer ?
#
loop_
_entity_poly.entity_id
_entity_poly.type
_entity_poly.pdbx_seq_one_letter_code
_entity_poly.pdbx_strand_id
1 'polypeptide(L)'
;RGIATDVGMSERMLGLTVISIGTALPELIGSIVAATRGHSALAVGSVIGSNLLNVFLVLGVTACLHPIRLGERMHLVDLIGLVVITLLGVLVLRGSRKITRFEGALLVLAYLAFIVCAALF
;
A
#
# COMPACT_ATOMS: atom_id res chain seq x y z
N ARG A 1 12.93 -8.72 16.64
CA ARG A 1 14.23 -8.13 16.21
C ARG A 1 15.21 -9.18 15.64
N GLY A 2 15.13 -10.48 16.00
CA GLY A 2 16.10 -11.49 15.58
C GLY A 2 15.97 -11.98 14.15
N ILE A 3 14.75 -12.13 13.62
CA ILE A 3 14.50 -12.75 12.32
C ILE A 3 14.93 -11.85 11.14
N ALA A 4 14.87 -10.54 11.29
CA ALA A 4 15.21 -9.57 10.25
C ALA A 4 16.70 -9.52 9.94
N THR A 5 17.53 -9.63 10.97
CA THR A 5 18.99 -9.63 10.87
C THR A 5 19.53 -10.92 10.25
N ASP A 6 18.84 -12.05 10.47
CA ASP A 6 19.23 -13.35 9.91
C ASP A 6 18.99 -13.49 8.41
N VAL A 7 18.05 -12.67 7.86
CA VAL A 7 17.71 -12.66 6.42
C VAL A 7 18.46 -11.56 5.65
N GLY A 8 19.27 -10.72 6.33
CA GLY A 8 20.04 -9.64 5.69
C GLY A 8 19.20 -8.49 5.12
N MET A 9 17.89 -8.42 5.50
CA MET A 9 16.99 -7.36 5.07
C MET A 9 17.05 -6.17 6.04
N SER A 10 17.06 -4.95 5.50
CA SER A 10 16.95 -3.75 6.34
C SER A 10 15.58 -3.66 6.99
N GLU A 11 15.48 -3.04 8.18
CA GLU A 11 14.20 -2.82 8.89
C GLU A 11 13.18 -2.08 8.01
N ARG A 12 13.65 -1.19 7.16
CA ARG A 12 12.82 -0.48 6.16
C ARG A 12 12.23 -1.44 5.14
N MET A 13 13.04 -2.33 4.55
CA MET A 13 12.58 -3.33 3.58
C MET A 13 11.59 -4.30 4.19
N LEU A 14 11.79 -4.71 5.44
CA LEU A 14 10.87 -5.54 6.17
C LEU A 14 9.50 -4.86 6.34
N GLY A 15 9.49 -3.57 6.69
CA GLY A 15 8.27 -2.78 6.81
C GLY A 15 7.54 -2.62 5.48
N LEU A 16 8.27 -2.25 4.42
CA LEU A 16 7.70 -2.00 3.10
C LEU A 16 7.20 -3.27 2.38
N THR A 17 7.75 -4.44 2.72
CA THR A 17 7.40 -5.69 2.04
C THR A 17 6.61 -6.63 2.96
N VAL A 18 7.26 -7.30 3.89
CA VAL A 18 6.66 -8.39 4.67
C VAL A 18 5.50 -7.89 5.53
N ILE A 19 5.70 -6.79 6.27
CA ILE A 19 4.66 -6.26 7.15
C ILE A 19 3.52 -5.67 6.34
N SER A 20 3.81 -4.87 5.30
CA SER A 20 2.78 -4.24 4.47
C SER A 20 1.94 -5.27 3.72
N ILE A 21 2.57 -6.28 3.12
CA ILE A 21 1.85 -7.37 2.45
C ILE A 21 1.03 -8.15 3.48
N GLY A 22 1.62 -8.52 4.61
CA GLY A 22 0.95 -9.28 5.66
C GLY A 22 -0.29 -8.58 6.22
N THR A 23 -0.22 -7.27 6.44
CA THR A 23 -1.34 -6.46 6.94
C THR A 23 -2.40 -6.21 5.87
N ALA A 24 -2.03 -6.18 4.59
CA ALA A 24 -2.96 -5.97 3.49
C ALA A 24 -3.60 -7.26 2.96
N LEU A 25 -3.14 -8.44 3.39
CA LEU A 25 -3.68 -9.73 2.94
C LEU A 25 -5.20 -9.89 3.17
N PRO A 26 -5.76 -9.55 4.35
CA PRO A 26 -7.20 -9.66 4.57
C PRO A 26 -8.02 -8.81 3.58
N GLU A 27 -7.60 -7.58 3.34
CA GLU A 27 -8.22 -6.65 2.39
C GLU A 27 -8.08 -7.14 0.95
N LEU A 28 -6.93 -7.69 0.60
CA LEU A 28 -6.69 -8.28 -0.72
C LEU A 28 -7.63 -9.45 -0.98
N ILE A 29 -7.72 -10.40 -0.04
CA ILE A 29 -8.61 -11.57 -0.16
C ILE A 29 -10.07 -11.13 -0.23
N GLY A 30 -10.50 -10.23 0.66
CA GLY A 30 -11.85 -9.69 0.68
C GLY A 30 -12.23 -9.00 -0.63
N SER A 31 -11.32 -8.20 -1.18
CA SER A 31 -11.52 -7.49 -2.45
C SER A 31 -11.57 -8.43 -3.65
N ILE A 32 -10.73 -9.46 -3.69
CA ILE A 32 -10.77 -10.49 -4.75
C ILE A 32 -12.10 -11.24 -4.71
N VAL A 33 -12.55 -11.69 -3.52
CA VAL A 33 -13.82 -12.40 -3.37
C VAL A 33 -14.99 -11.51 -3.77
N ALA A 34 -15.01 -10.24 -3.37
CA ALA A 34 -16.06 -9.30 -3.76
C ALA A 34 -16.08 -9.07 -5.28
N ALA A 35 -14.91 -8.88 -5.90
CA ALA A 35 -14.79 -8.68 -7.34
C ALA A 35 -15.21 -9.90 -8.15
N THR A 36 -14.83 -11.11 -7.74
CA THR A 36 -15.21 -12.36 -8.41
C THR A 36 -16.70 -12.67 -8.30
N ARG A 37 -17.36 -12.16 -7.25
CA ARG A 37 -18.82 -12.25 -7.07
C ARG A 37 -19.59 -11.12 -7.77
N GLY A 38 -18.92 -10.25 -8.54
CA GLY A 38 -19.54 -9.14 -9.25
C GLY A 38 -19.77 -7.88 -8.39
N HIS A 39 -19.33 -7.85 -7.14
CA HIS A 39 -19.46 -6.72 -6.23
C HIS A 39 -18.27 -5.76 -6.30
N SER A 40 -17.97 -5.23 -7.48
CA SER A 40 -16.81 -4.36 -7.71
C SER A 40 -16.80 -3.11 -6.84
N ALA A 41 -17.97 -2.51 -6.59
CA ALA A 41 -18.09 -1.34 -5.71
C ALA A 41 -17.68 -1.66 -4.26
N LEU A 42 -18.02 -2.85 -3.78
CA LEU A 42 -17.63 -3.32 -2.44
C LEU A 42 -16.11 -3.55 -2.37
N ALA A 43 -15.51 -4.13 -3.42
CA ALA A 43 -14.06 -4.33 -3.49
C ALA A 43 -13.31 -2.99 -3.41
N VAL A 44 -13.70 -2.00 -4.22
CA VAL A 44 -13.09 -0.65 -4.21
C VAL A 44 -13.35 0.06 -2.87
N GLY A 45 -14.57 -0.01 -2.34
CA GLY A 45 -14.94 0.58 -1.06
C GLY A 45 -14.14 0.02 0.11
N SER A 46 -13.89 -1.29 0.13
CA SER A 46 -13.06 -1.95 1.15
C SER A 46 -11.62 -1.42 1.15
N VAL A 47 -10.99 -1.31 -0.02
CA VAL A 47 -9.62 -0.81 -0.14
C VAL A 47 -9.52 0.66 0.28
N ILE A 48 -10.44 1.51 -0.18
CA ILE A 48 -10.45 2.93 0.20
C ILE A 48 -10.74 3.08 1.70
N GLY A 49 -11.71 2.32 2.22
CA GLY A 49 -12.09 2.36 3.63
C GLY A 49 -10.94 1.95 4.55
N SER A 50 -10.23 0.87 4.24
CA SER A 50 -9.07 0.44 5.03
C SER A 50 -7.94 1.46 5.01
N ASN A 51 -7.67 2.09 3.88
CA ASN A 51 -6.67 3.17 3.79
C ASN A 51 -7.05 4.38 4.65
N LEU A 52 -8.31 4.80 4.61
CA LEU A 52 -8.81 5.89 5.46
C LEU A 52 -8.70 5.54 6.94
N LEU A 53 -9.10 4.32 7.34
CA LEU A 53 -8.96 3.85 8.71
C LEU A 53 -7.50 3.84 9.18
N ASN A 54 -6.59 3.34 8.34
CA ASN A 54 -5.17 3.28 8.67
C ASN A 54 -4.56 4.67 8.84
N VAL A 55 -4.90 5.63 7.98
CA VAL A 55 -4.35 6.99 8.05
C VAL A 55 -5.00 7.79 9.18
N PHE A 56 -6.32 7.81 9.26
CA PHE A 56 -7.01 8.70 10.21
C PHE A 56 -7.17 8.09 11.60
N LEU A 57 -7.52 6.81 11.69
CA LEU A 57 -7.76 6.17 12.98
C LEU A 57 -6.44 5.67 13.58
N VAL A 58 -5.73 4.78 12.89
CA VAL A 58 -4.53 4.13 13.45
C VAL A 58 -3.43 5.15 13.66
N LEU A 59 -3.07 5.91 12.63
CA LEU A 59 -2.00 6.91 12.72
C LEU A 59 -2.42 8.06 13.65
N GLY A 60 -3.67 8.52 13.57
CA GLY A 60 -4.20 9.58 14.43
C GLY A 60 -4.19 9.21 15.90
N VAL A 61 -4.72 8.04 16.26
CA VAL A 61 -4.70 7.55 17.65
C VAL A 61 -3.27 7.34 18.15
N THR A 62 -2.41 6.75 17.32
CA THR A 62 -1.00 6.53 17.67
C THR A 62 -0.30 7.86 17.94
N ALA A 63 -0.52 8.88 17.11
CA ALA A 63 0.07 10.21 17.30
C ALA A 63 -0.43 10.92 18.55
N CYS A 64 -1.70 10.68 18.95
CA CYS A 64 -2.26 11.20 20.21
C CYS A 64 -1.63 10.54 21.45
N LEU A 65 -1.33 9.24 21.37
CA LEU A 65 -0.75 8.48 22.48
C LEU A 65 0.77 8.68 22.58
N HIS A 66 1.44 8.80 21.45
CA HIS A 66 2.89 8.98 21.39
C HIS A 66 3.27 9.85 20.18
N PRO A 67 4.05 10.94 20.40
CA PRO A 67 4.48 11.77 19.27
C PRO A 67 5.28 10.95 18.27
N ILE A 68 4.79 10.90 17.03
CA ILE A 68 5.48 10.22 15.93
C ILE A 68 6.57 11.15 15.41
N ARG A 69 7.81 10.82 15.67
CA ARG A 69 8.95 11.52 15.08
C ARG A 69 9.19 10.95 13.69
N LEU A 70 9.10 11.81 12.68
CA LEU A 70 9.59 11.47 11.34
C LEU A 70 11.10 11.24 11.47
N GLY A 71 11.53 9.99 11.28
CA GLY A 71 12.94 9.66 11.36
C GLY A 71 13.73 10.40 10.27
N GLU A 72 14.98 10.74 10.57
CA GLU A 72 15.90 11.41 9.64
C GLU A 72 16.16 10.62 8.33
N ARG A 73 15.62 9.40 8.24
CA ARG A 73 15.76 8.48 7.10
C ARG A 73 14.49 8.35 6.25
N MET A 74 13.62 9.36 6.27
CA MET A 74 12.50 9.37 5.33
C MET A 74 13.05 9.66 3.93
N HIS A 75 13.22 8.63 3.13
CA HIS A 75 13.76 8.79 1.80
C HIS A 75 12.74 9.51 0.91
N LEU A 76 13.18 10.57 0.26
CA LEU A 76 12.39 11.31 -0.73
C LEU A 76 11.76 10.38 -1.78
N VAL A 77 12.47 9.29 -2.10
CA VAL A 77 12.02 8.25 -3.03
C VAL A 77 10.72 7.59 -2.56
N ASP A 78 10.57 7.33 -1.25
CA ASP A 78 9.36 6.69 -0.70
C ASP A 78 8.14 7.63 -0.80
N LEU A 79 8.34 8.92 -0.52
CA LEU A 79 7.29 9.93 -0.64
C LEU A 79 6.88 10.16 -2.10
N ILE A 80 7.84 10.32 -3.00
CA ILE A 80 7.57 10.50 -4.43
C ILE A 80 6.87 9.26 -4.97
N GLY A 81 7.36 8.06 -4.63
CA GLY A 81 6.74 6.79 -5.03
C GLY A 81 5.30 6.68 -4.56
N LEU A 82 5.02 7.02 -3.30
CA LEU A 82 3.67 7.02 -2.74
C LEU A 82 2.75 7.98 -3.51
N VAL A 83 3.21 9.20 -3.77
CA VAL A 83 2.44 10.20 -4.53
C VAL A 83 2.17 9.73 -5.95
N VAL A 84 3.18 9.20 -6.64
CA VAL A 84 3.05 8.71 -8.02
C VAL A 84 2.06 7.55 -8.10
N ILE A 85 2.18 6.54 -7.23
CA ILE A 85 1.27 5.39 -7.21
C ILE A 85 -0.16 5.83 -6.87
N THR A 86 -0.33 6.76 -5.92
CA THR A 86 -1.64 7.30 -5.57
C THR A 86 -2.27 8.04 -6.74
N LEU A 87 -1.51 8.89 -7.44
CA LEU A 87 -2.00 9.60 -8.61
C LEU A 87 -2.37 8.66 -9.76
N LEU A 88 -1.56 7.63 -10.01
CA LEU A 88 -1.89 6.58 -10.99
C LEU A 88 -3.19 5.87 -10.64
N GLY A 89 -3.37 5.49 -9.38
CA GLY A 89 -4.61 4.90 -8.89
C GLY A 89 -5.82 5.81 -9.12
N VAL A 90 -5.71 7.09 -8.78
CA VAL A 90 -6.78 8.08 -9.00
C VAL A 90 -7.08 8.28 -10.48
N LEU A 91 -6.07 8.33 -11.34
CA LEU A 91 -6.25 8.48 -12.79
C LEU A 91 -6.98 7.28 -13.38
N VAL A 92 -6.61 6.07 -12.98
CA VAL A 92 -7.29 4.83 -13.41
C VAL A 92 -8.74 4.81 -12.95
N LEU A 93 -9.03 5.21 -11.71
CA LEU A 93 -10.40 5.29 -11.18
C LEU A 93 -11.25 6.37 -11.85
N ARG A 94 -10.63 7.48 -12.29
CA ARG A 94 -11.32 8.57 -13.02
C ARG A 94 -11.57 8.27 -14.49
N GLY A 95 -10.69 7.48 -15.12
CA GLY A 95 -10.69 7.28 -16.57
C GLY A 95 -11.84 6.41 -17.08
N SER A 96 -12.30 5.43 -16.33
CA SER A 96 -13.42 4.58 -16.71
C SER A 96 -14.21 4.12 -15.50
N ARG A 97 -15.54 3.97 -15.68
CA ARG A 97 -16.41 3.40 -14.62
C ARG A 97 -16.11 1.93 -14.31
N LYS A 98 -15.17 1.31 -15.02
CA LYS A 98 -14.74 -0.09 -14.85
C LYS A 98 -13.24 -0.15 -15.03
N ILE A 99 -12.54 -0.68 -14.05
CA ILE A 99 -11.11 -0.98 -14.17
C ILE A 99 -10.96 -2.24 -15.04
N THR A 100 -10.26 -2.09 -16.14
CA THR A 100 -9.98 -3.21 -17.05
C THR A 100 -8.87 -4.08 -16.48
N ARG A 101 -8.78 -5.34 -16.96
CA ARG A 101 -7.70 -6.26 -16.54
C ARG A 101 -6.30 -5.69 -16.85
N PHE A 102 -6.18 -4.94 -17.95
CA PHE A 102 -4.94 -4.31 -18.35
C PHE A 102 -4.54 -3.18 -17.39
N GLU A 103 -5.46 -2.33 -16.99
CA GLU A 103 -5.23 -1.26 -16.01
C GLU A 103 -4.87 -1.84 -14.64
N GLY A 104 -5.54 -2.93 -14.21
CA GLY A 104 -5.18 -3.65 -13.00
C GLY A 104 -3.77 -4.24 -13.05
N ALA A 105 -3.39 -4.86 -14.16
CA ALA A 105 -2.02 -5.38 -14.36
C ALA A 105 -0.98 -4.26 -14.34
N LEU A 106 -1.27 -3.10 -14.92
CA LEU A 106 -0.40 -1.93 -14.90
C LEU A 106 -0.15 -1.43 -13.47
N LEU A 107 -1.19 -1.36 -12.65
CA LEU A 107 -1.07 -0.95 -11.24
C LEU A 107 -0.21 -1.93 -10.42
N VAL A 108 -0.38 -3.23 -10.64
CA VAL A 108 0.46 -4.26 -9.98
C VAL A 108 1.91 -4.13 -10.41
N LEU A 109 2.18 -3.94 -11.70
CA LEU A 109 3.54 -3.74 -12.22
C LEU A 109 4.16 -2.45 -11.67
N ALA A 110 3.41 -1.36 -11.57
CA ALA A 110 3.87 -0.11 -10.98
C ALA A 110 4.26 -0.29 -9.49
N TYR A 111 3.47 -1.05 -8.73
CA TYR A 111 3.78 -1.38 -7.35
C TYR A 111 5.06 -2.21 -7.22
N LEU A 112 5.21 -3.26 -8.05
CA LEU A 112 6.41 -4.10 -8.06
C LEU A 112 7.67 -3.28 -8.44
N ALA A 113 7.56 -2.40 -9.44
CA ALA A 113 8.64 -1.50 -9.82
C ALA A 113 9.02 -0.55 -8.67
N PHE A 114 8.04 -0.03 -7.93
CA PHE A 114 8.28 0.79 -6.75
C PHE A 114 9.04 0.02 -5.66
N ILE A 115 8.63 -1.22 -5.34
CA ILE A 115 9.32 -2.06 -4.35
C ILE A 115 10.77 -2.32 -4.76
N VAL A 116 11.00 -2.64 -6.03
CA VAL A 116 12.38 -2.85 -6.55
C VAL A 116 13.20 -1.56 -6.44
N CYS A 117 12.64 -0.43 -6.83
CA CYS A 117 13.31 0.86 -6.73
C CYS A 117 13.63 1.21 -5.27
N ALA A 118 12.68 1.02 -4.35
CA ALA A 118 12.88 1.25 -2.92
C ALA A 118 13.88 0.28 -2.27
N ALA A 119 14.11 -0.89 -2.89
CA ALA A 119 15.12 -1.85 -2.44
C ALA A 119 16.54 -1.46 -2.88
N LEU A 120 16.66 -0.75 -4.02
CA LEU A 120 17.96 -0.37 -4.60
C LEU A 120 18.49 0.96 -4.03
N PHE A 121 17.63 1.81 -3.49
CA PHE A 121 17.94 3.13 -2.92
C PHE A 121 17.56 3.24 -1.45
#